data_cdd8b3cc61cbe71e033c231c93e747d8
#
_entry.id   cdd8b3cc61cbe71e033c231c93e747d8
#
_cell.length_a   1.000
_cell.length_b   1.000
_cell.length_c   1.000
_cell.angle_alpha   90.00
_cell.angle_beta   90.00
_cell.angle_gamma   90.00
#
_symmetry.space_group_name_H-M   'P 1'
#
loop_
_entity.id
_entity.type
_entity.pdbx_description
1 polymer ?
#
loop_
_entity_poly.entity_id
_entity_poly.type
_entity_poly.pdbx_seq_one_letter_code
_entity_poly.pdbx_strand_id
1 'polypeptide(L)'
;MVNKTYIKNYKVCYIIHMAKNAHIHISNHARRTINTLAAMIAAARKERKMSQSELAQRLGVSRLTVRAIEQGSPTVAVGTVFEAAVIVGIPLLAEDKEELDRLATSIAAIARVLPKRGRGKNQVVDDDF
;
A
#
# COMPACT_ATOMS: atom_id res chain seq x y z
N MET A 1 -46.21 5.13 -1.98
CA MET A 1 -45.24 6.23 -2.23
C MET A 1 -43.88 5.79 -1.73
N VAL A 2 -42.97 5.47 -2.62
CA VAL A 2 -41.60 5.10 -2.25
C VAL A 2 -40.84 6.36 -1.93
N ASN A 3 -40.36 6.46 -0.68
CA ASN A 3 -39.69 7.66 -0.12
C ASN A 3 -38.42 7.96 -0.91
N LYS A 4 -38.32 9.18 -1.48
CA LYS A 4 -37.15 9.65 -2.26
C LYS A 4 -35.80 9.54 -1.53
N THR A 5 -35.81 9.47 -0.21
CA THR A 5 -34.64 9.28 0.65
C THR A 5 -34.07 7.87 0.53
N TYR A 6 -34.90 6.86 0.28
CA TYR A 6 -34.49 5.46 0.13
C TYR A 6 -33.70 5.25 -1.17
N ILE A 7 -34.08 5.94 -2.25
CA ILE A 7 -33.41 5.84 -3.56
C ILE A 7 -32.02 6.48 -3.54
N LYS A 8 -31.81 7.55 -2.76
CA LYS A 8 -30.49 8.18 -2.60
C LYS A 8 -29.49 7.27 -1.90
N ASN A 9 -29.93 6.53 -0.88
CA ASN A 9 -29.07 5.61 -0.15
C ASN A 9 -28.69 4.36 -0.97
N TYR A 10 -29.59 3.90 -1.86
CA TYR A 10 -29.32 2.77 -2.75
C TYR A 10 -28.26 3.11 -3.80
N LYS A 11 -28.30 4.31 -4.39
CA LYS A 11 -27.30 4.77 -5.35
C LYS A 11 -25.92 4.94 -4.71
N VAL A 12 -25.86 5.50 -3.50
CA VAL A 12 -24.60 5.66 -2.76
C VAL A 12 -24.02 4.30 -2.37
N CYS A 13 -24.84 3.36 -1.92
CA CYS A 13 -24.41 2.01 -1.58
C CYS A 13 -23.93 1.24 -2.81
N TYR A 14 -24.59 1.43 -3.97
CA TYR A 14 -24.21 0.78 -5.24
C TYR A 14 -22.89 1.35 -5.79
N ILE A 15 -22.68 2.66 -5.70
CA ILE A 15 -21.44 3.33 -6.11
C ILE A 15 -20.28 2.90 -5.22
N ILE A 16 -20.49 2.78 -3.90
CA ILE A 16 -19.47 2.30 -2.96
C ILE A 16 -19.14 0.82 -3.21
N HIS A 17 -20.12 0.01 -3.60
CA HIS A 17 -19.90 -1.41 -3.93
C HIS A 17 -19.18 -1.59 -5.26
N MET A 18 -19.46 -0.75 -6.27
CA MET A 18 -18.74 -0.75 -7.54
C MET A 18 -17.29 -0.24 -7.40
N ALA A 19 -17.04 0.71 -6.50
CA ALA A 19 -15.68 1.17 -6.21
C ALA A 19 -14.80 0.08 -5.57
N LYS A 20 -15.39 -0.90 -4.90
CA LYS A 20 -14.67 -2.05 -4.33
C LYS A 20 -14.17 -3.05 -5.37
N ASN A 21 -14.69 -3.00 -6.59
CA ASN A 21 -14.31 -3.89 -7.69
C ASN A 21 -13.44 -3.20 -8.75
N ALA A 22 -12.88 -2.02 -8.46
CA ALA A 22 -11.86 -1.46 -9.32
C ALA A 22 -10.68 -2.42 -9.37
N HIS A 23 -10.51 -3.14 -10.48
CA HIS A 23 -9.33 -3.95 -10.75
C HIS A 23 -8.11 -3.02 -10.78
N ILE A 24 -7.34 -3.01 -9.70
CA ILE A 24 -6.07 -2.29 -9.67
C ILE A 24 -5.14 -3.00 -10.64
N HIS A 25 -4.80 -2.33 -11.72
CA HIS A 25 -3.83 -2.84 -12.68
C HIS A 25 -2.43 -2.72 -12.07
N ILE A 26 -1.85 -3.86 -11.69
CA ILE A 26 -0.54 -3.92 -11.03
C ILE A 26 0.45 -4.58 -12.00
N SER A 27 1.57 -3.92 -12.27
CA SER A 27 2.64 -4.49 -13.07
C SER A 27 3.22 -5.76 -12.44
N ASN A 28 3.80 -6.64 -13.27
CA ASN A 28 4.46 -7.85 -12.78
C ASN A 28 5.59 -7.54 -11.78
N HIS A 29 6.30 -6.43 -11.95
CA HIS A 29 7.35 -6.00 -11.04
C HIS A 29 6.77 -5.62 -9.67
N ALA A 30 5.75 -4.77 -9.63
CA ALA A 30 5.09 -4.38 -8.39
C ALA A 30 4.48 -5.60 -7.66
N ARG A 31 3.86 -6.52 -8.40
CA ARG A 31 3.31 -7.75 -7.83
C ARG A 31 4.40 -8.62 -7.18
N ARG A 32 5.55 -8.78 -7.83
CA ARG A 32 6.68 -9.51 -7.24
C ARG A 32 7.18 -8.84 -5.96
N THR A 33 7.29 -7.51 -5.94
CA THR A 33 7.70 -6.75 -4.75
C THR A 33 6.71 -6.95 -3.60
N ILE A 34 5.41 -6.85 -3.86
CA ILE A 34 4.37 -7.08 -2.84
C ILE A 34 4.47 -8.51 -2.29
N ASN A 35 4.59 -9.52 -3.15
CA ASN A 35 4.67 -10.91 -2.73
C ASN A 35 5.95 -11.19 -1.92
N THR A 36 7.07 -10.59 -2.30
CA THR A 36 8.33 -10.72 -1.55
C THR A 36 8.20 -10.12 -0.16
N LEU A 37 7.68 -8.89 -0.04
CA LEU A 37 7.46 -8.26 1.26
C LEU A 37 6.49 -9.08 2.13
N ALA A 38 5.42 -9.59 1.54
CA ALA A 38 4.46 -10.46 2.22
C ALA A 38 5.13 -11.72 2.80
N ALA A 39 5.97 -12.38 2.00
CA ALA A 39 6.73 -13.55 2.44
C ALA A 39 7.72 -13.22 3.55
N MET A 40 8.41 -12.07 3.49
CA MET A 40 9.31 -11.59 4.53
C MET A 40 8.56 -11.35 5.85
N ILE A 41 7.40 -10.70 5.81
CA ILE A 41 6.56 -10.46 7.00
C ILE A 41 6.13 -11.79 7.62
N ALA A 42 5.66 -12.74 6.80
CA ALA A 42 5.25 -14.06 7.29
C ALA A 42 6.41 -14.85 7.91
N ALA A 43 7.59 -14.80 7.31
CA ALA A 43 8.79 -15.45 7.84
C ALA A 43 9.23 -14.83 9.18
N ALA A 44 9.40 -13.50 9.23
CA ALA A 44 9.82 -12.79 10.43
C ALA A 44 8.84 -12.96 11.60
N ARG A 45 7.53 -12.97 11.31
CA ARG A 45 6.52 -13.29 12.32
C ARG A 45 6.71 -14.69 12.90
N LYS A 46 6.91 -15.70 12.03
CA LYS A 46 7.12 -17.10 12.44
C LYS A 46 8.40 -17.28 13.26
N GLU A 47 9.50 -16.66 12.86
CA GLU A 47 10.77 -16.66 13.60
C GLU A 47 10.59 -16.13 15.02
N ARG A 48 9.74 -15.13 15.20
CA ARG A 48 9.37 -14.57 16.51
C ARG A 48 8.32 -15.39 17.26
N LYS A 49 7.92 -16.55 16.72
CA LYS A 49 6.89 -17.43 17.27
C LYS A 49 5.55 -16.70 17.51
N MET A 50 5.29 -15.63 16.76
CA MET A 50 4.09 -14.83 16.85
C MET A 50 2.99 -15.43 15.98
N SER A 51 1.77 -15.59 16.53
CA SER A 51 0.60 -16.02 15.76
C SER A 51 0.05 -14.89 14.87
N GLN A 52 -0.72 -15.24 13.83
CA GLN A 52 -1.45 -14.24 13.04
C GLN A 52 -2.43 -13.42 13.89
N SER A 53 -3.02 -14.03 14.92
CA SER A 53 -3.94 -13.35 15.84
C SER A 53 -3.21 -12.31 16.70
N GLU A 54 -2.01 -12.63 17.20
CA GLU A 54 -1.19 -11.68 17.95
C GLU A 54 -0.72 -10.50 17.09
N LEU A 55 -0.30 -10.74 15.85
CA LEU A 55 0.04 -9.66 14.92
C LEU A 55 -1.18 -8.81 14.63
N ALA A 56 -2.35 -9.41 14.40
CA ALA A 56 -3.60 -8.69 14.17
C ALA A 56 -3.99 -7.80 15.36
N GLN A 57 -3.84 -8.30 16.58
CA GLN A 57 -4.09 -7.54 17.80
C GLN A 57 -3.16 -6.31 17.91
N ARG A 58 -1.86 -6.48 17.63
CA ARG A 58 -0.88 -5.38 17.65
C ARG A 58 -1.15 -4.33 16.59
N LEU A 59 -1.61 -4.77 15.41
CA LEU A 59 -1.99 -3.88 14.29
C LEU A 59 -3.35 -3.22 14.48
N GLY A 60 -4.19 -3.69 15.39
CA GLY A 60 -5.58 -3.23 15.53
C GLY A 60 -6.45 -3.62 14.32
N VAL A 61 -6.17 -4.75 13.66
CA VAL A 61 -6.91 -5.24 12.49
C VAL A 61 -7.42 -6.66 12.72
N SER A 62 -8.23 -7.17 11.79
CA SER A 62 -8.68 -8.56 11.84
C SER A 62 -7.56 -9.55 11.46
N ARG A 63 -7.66 -10.79 11.94
CA ARG A 63 -6.78 -11.88 11.51
C ARG A 63 -6.84 -12.12 10.00
N LEU A 64 -8.00 -11.90 9.38
CA LEU A 64 -8.16 -12.00 7.92
C LEU A 64 -7.32 -10.95 7.19
N THR A 65 -7.20 -9.74 7.76
CA THR A 65 -6.32 -8.70 7.20
C THR A 65 -4.85 -9.13 7.25
N VAL A 66 -4.39 -9.71 8.37
CA VAL A 66 -3.02 -10.25 8.46
C VAL A 66 -2.80 -11.36 7.45
N ARG A 67 -3.77 -12.26 7.28
CA ARG A 67 -3.70 -13.29 6.23
C ARG A 67 -3.59 -12.68 4.83
N ALA A 68 -4.37 -11.64 4.53
CA ALA A 68 -4.31 -10.93 3.26
C ALA A 68 -2.93 -10.26 3.03
N ILE A 69 -2.33 -9.66 4.08
CA ILE A 69 -0.96 -9.13 4.04
C ILE A 69 0.02 -10.23 3.66
N GLU A 70 0.01 -11.35 4.36
CA GLU A 70 0.94 -12.46 4.14
C GLU A 70 0.73 -13.18 2.81
N GLN A 71 -0.43 -13.04 2.19
CA GLN A 71 -0.74 -13.53 0.84
C GLN A 71 -0.39 -12.52 -0.27
N GLY A 72 0.11 -11.33 0.08
CA GLY A 72 0.46 -10.30 -0.90
C GLY A 72 -0.76 -9.69 -1.59
N SER A 73 -1.88 -9.54 -0.87
CA SER A 73 -3.06 -8.88 -1.42
C SER A 73 -2.78 -7.41 -1.71
N PRO A 74 -2.98 -6.93 -2.94
CA PRO A 74 -2.73 -5.54 -3.31
C PRO A 74 -3.82 -4.58 -2.79
N THR A 75 -4.89 -5.11 -2.21
CA THR A 75 -6.02 -4.31 -1.72
C THR A 75 -5.87 -3.89 -0.26
N VAL A 76 -4.87 -4.42 0.44
CA VAL A 76 -4.57 -3.97 1.81
C VAL A 76 -3.91 -2.60 1.75
N ALA A 77 -4.31 -1.71 2.66
CA ALA A 77 -3.72 -0.38 2.76
C ALA A 77 -2.21 -0.48 3.01
N VAL A 78 -1.41 0.26 2.23
CA VAL A 78 0.05 0.23 2.30
C VAL A 78 0.59 0.55 3.71
N GLY A 79 -0.05 1.48 4.43
CA GLY A 79 0.32 1.81 5.80
C GLY A 79 0.18 0.61 6.75
N THR A 80 -0.87 -0.20 6.60
CA THR A 80 -1.07 -1.41 7.39
C THR A 80 0.00 -2.46 7.09
N VAL A 81 0.42 -2.59 5.83
CA VAL A 81 1.50 -3.50 5.42
C VAL A 81 2.84 -3.06 6.01
N PHE A 82 3.12 -1.76 5.96
CA PHE A 82 4.36 -1.21 6.52
C PHE A 82 4.40 -1.33 8.05
N GLU A 83 3.28 -1.07 8.73
CA GLU A 83 3.20 -1.26 10.19
C GLU A 83 3.42 -2.73 10.57
N ALA A 84 2.86 -3.68 9.80
CA ALA A 84 3.13 -5.10 9.99
C ALA A 84 4.64 -5.41 9.87
N ALA A 85 5.31 -4.86 8.85
CA ALA A 85 6.75 -5.03 8.64
C ALA A 85 7.56 -4.49 9.83
N VAL A 86 7.21 -3.29 10.32
CA VAL A 86 7.87 -2.67 11.50
C VAL A 86 7.68 -3.53 12.75
N ILE A 87 6.46 -3.99 13.04
CA ILE A 87 6.17 -4.82 14.22
C ILE A 87 6.98 -6.13 14.20
N VAL A 88 7.16 -6.73 13.02
CA VAL A 88 7.98 -7.94 12.89
C VAL A 88 9.47 -7.63 12.67
N GLY A 89 9.89 -6.36 12.69
CA GLY A 89 11.28 -5.91 12.67
C GLY A 89 11.96 -5.98 11.31
N ILE A 90 11.21 -5.75 10.25
CA ILE A 90 11.76 -5.60 8.90
C ILE A 90 12.06 -4.12 8.67
N PRO A 91 13.32 -3.72 8.40
CA PRO A 91 13.64 -2.36 8.00
C PRO A 91 13.03 -2.08 6.63
N LEU A 92 12.38 -0.91 6.47
CA LEU A 92 11.72 -0.54 5.21
C LEU A 92 12.63 0.28 4.31
N LEU A 93 13.01 1.47 4.73
CA LEU A 93 13.87 2.39 3.97
C LEU A 93 15.19 2.68 4.67
N ALA A 94 15.26 2.40 5.97
CA ALA A 94 16.42 2.62 6.81
C ALA A 94 16.38 1.64 7.98
N GLU A 95 17.52 1.39 8.60
CA GLU A 95 17.61 0.46 9.74
C GLU A 95 17.16 1.13 11.04
N ASP A 96 17.37 2.44 11.16
CA ASP A 96 16.99 3.22 12.33
C ASP A 96 16.30 4.55 11.95
N LYS A 97 15.77 5.22 12.97
CA LYS A 97 15.05 6.49 12.79
C LYS A 97 15.96 7.62 12.32
N GLU A 98 17.19 7.68 12.82
CA GLU A 98 18.15 8.73 12.47
C GLU A 98 18.55 8.64 11.00
N GLU A 99 18.71 7.44 10.48
CA GLU A 99 18.97 7.20 9.06
C GLU A 99 17.78 7.59 8.21
N LEU A 100 16.56 7.23 8.63
CA LEU A 100 15.33 7.62 7.95
C LEU A 100 15.15 9.14 7.92
N ASP A 101 15.40 9.83 9.01
CA ASP A 101 15.30 11.30 9.09
C ASP A 101 16.35 11.99 8.19
N ARG A 102 17.56 11.45 8.10
CA ARG A 102 18.60 11.93 7.16
C ARG A 102 18.17 11.75 5.71
N LEU A 103 17.64 10.57 5.37
CA LEU A 103 17.13 10.28 4.02
C LEU A 103 15.98 11.21 3.66
N ALA A 104 14.99 11.36 4.54
CA ALA A 104 13.85 12.26 4.33
C ALA A 104 14.29 13.71 4.13
N THR A 105 15.24 14.20 4.93
CA THR A 105 15.80 15.55 4.80
C THR A 105 16.50 15.73 3.45
N SER A 106 17.29 14.76 3.03
CA SER A 106 18.00 14.79 1.73
C SER A 106 17.02 14.82 0.55
N ILE A 107 15.98 13.98 0.60
CA ILE A 107 14.92 13.96 -0.43
C ILE A 107 14.15 15.29 -0.46
N ALA A 108 13.81 15.85 0.70
CA ALA A 108 13.12 17.13 0.79
C ALA A 108 13.96 18.29 0.21
N ALA A 109 15.28 18.27 0.41
CA ALA A 109 16.20 19.25 -0.17
C ALA A 109 16.23 19.16 -1.71
N ILE A 110 16.30 17.95 -2.26
CA ILE A 110 16.24 17.70 -3.71
C ILE A 110 14.89 18.16 -4.27
N ALA A 111 13.78 17.83 -3.60
CA ALA A 111 12.44 18.20 -4.05
C ALA A 111 12.23 19.71 -4.13
N ARG A 112 12.92 20.52 -3.31
CA ARG A 112 12.84 22.00 -3.34
C ARG A 112 13.44 22.60 -4.60
N VAL A 113 14.44 21.96 -5.21
CA VAL A 113 15.11 22.46 -6.42
C VAL A 113 14.47 21.94 -7.70
N LEU A 114 13.58 20.95 -7.60
CA LEU A 114 12.85 20.43 -8.74
C LEU A 114 11.69 21.36 -9.13
N PRO A 115 11.39 21.50 -10.45
CA PRO A 115 10.24 22.29 -10.90
C PRO A 115 8.94 21.76 -10.29
N LYS A 116 8.09 22.64 -9.74
CA LYS A 116 6.80 22.30 -9.13
C LYS A 116 5.80 21.65 -10.13
N ARG A 117 6.03 21.78 -11.44
CA ARG A 117 5.25 21.13 -12.48
C ARG A 117 6.20 20.40 -13.42
N GLY A 118 6.02 19.09 -13.56
CA GLY A 118 6.62 18.33 -14.64
C GLY A 118 6.08 18.91 -15.96
N ARG A 119 6.92 19.60 -16.74
CA ARG A 119 6.60 19.86 -18.15
C ARG A 119 6.66 18.52 -18.86
N GLY A 120 5.50 18.00 -19.24
CA GLY A 120 5.43 16.96 -20.24
C GLY A 120 6.11 17.51 -21.49
N LYS A 121 7.32 17.07 -21.79
CA LYS A 121 7.81 17.16 -23.17
C LYS A 121 6.87 16.26 -23.96
N ASN A 122 5.99 16.87 -24.77
CA ASN A 122 5.45 16.18 -25.93
C ASN A 122 6.66 15.81 -26.79
N GLN A 123 7.22 14.62 -26.60
CA GLN A 123 8.02 14.00 -27.62
C GLN A 123 7.04 13.68 -28.75
N VAL A 124 7.03 14.52 -29.76
CA VAL A 124 6.54 14.15 -31.08
C VAL A 124 7.43 12.98 -31.46
N VAL A 125 6.90 11.76 -31.36
CA VAL A 125 7.51 10.59 -31.96
C VAL A 125 7.31 10.80 -33.44
N ASP A 126 8.40 11.13 -34.12
CA ASP A 126 8.48 11.21 -35.57
C ASP A 126 8.44 9.74 -36.08
N ASP A 127 7.25 9.28 -36.47
CA ASP A 127 7.03 7.95 -37.07
C ASP A 127 7.37 8.00 -38.56
N ASP A 128 8.56 8.42 -38.89
CA ASP A 128 9.12 8.30 -40.24
C ASP A 128 9.91 6.99 -40.36
N PHE A 129 9.16 5.92 -40.67
CA PHE A 129 9.72 4.70 -41.25
C PHE A 129 9.14 4.44 -42.61
#